data_f81e44ed9592582e136cb69f0ae54886
#
_entry.id   f81e44ed9592582e136cb69f0ae54886
#
_cell.length_a   1.000
_cell.length_b   1.000
_cell.length_c   1.000
_cell.angle_alpha   90.00
_cell.angle_beta   90.00
_cell.angle_gamma   90.00
#
_symmetry.space_group_name_H-M   'P 1'
#
loop_
_entity.id
_entity.type
_entity.pdbx_description
1 polymer ?
#
loop_
_entity_poly.entity_id
_entity_poly.type
_entity_poly.pdbx_seq_one_letter_code
_entity_poly.pdbx_strand_id
1 'polypeptide(L)'
;MCIRDRLNPLWKACVFLIIAVTIISLPRKPIDVAIPNITVELPSWINGNKAIHVSLLSQEKAYFTQYGGAAAKAIYGDRGLLVVKTSAPLRHLHSPEECLRGLGFNVQYKGVSHATLPTAIYKATAPDGATYRVAVSFASSKGHSTSNVSEAVWNWMQQGGIWYALQRISPWNLEDTENNNWDNAIMAAMDISSSSPFIQPAKF
;
A
#
# COMPACT_ATOMS: atom_id res chain seq x y z
N MET A 1 56.97 -6.69 0.05
CA MET A 1 56.89 -6.55 -1.44
C MET A 1 55.47 -6.11 -1.77
N CYS A 2 55.28 -4.79 -1.92
CA CYS A 2 53.95 -4.23 -2.23
C CYS A 2 53.75 -4.28 -3.72
N ILE A 3 52.89 -5.17 -4.19
CA ILE A 3 52.41 -5.17 -5.58
C ILE A 3 51.44 -4.01 -5.70
N ARG A 4 51.97 -2.90 -6.20
CA ARG A 4 51.18 -1.72 -6.51
C ARG A 4 50.53 -1.98 -7.88
N ASP A 5 49.30 -2.54 -7.85
CA ASP A 5 48.46 -2.71 -9.06
C ASP A 5 48.20 -1.35 -9.69
N ARG A 6 49.05 -0.91 -10.59
CA ARG A 6 48.78 0.18 -11.51
C ARG A 6 47.86 -0.35 -12.62
N LEU A 7 46.62 -0.63 -12.29
CA LEU A 7 45.62 -0.76 -13.35
C LEU A 7 45.62 0.53 -14.14
N ASN A 8 46.00 0.41 -15.42
CA ASN A 8 46.06 1.51 -16.33
C ASN A 8 44.75 2.31 -16.29
N PRO A 9 44.76 3.65 -16.08
CA PRO A 9 43.54 4.44 -15.99
C PRO A 9 42.63 4.29 -17.23
N LEU A 10 43.20 3.98 -18.37
CA LEU A 10 42.46 3.66 -19.60
C LEU A 10 41.59 2.39 -19.45
N TRP A 11 42.09 1.34 -18.78
CA TRP A 11 41.30 0.14 -18.55
C TRP A 11 40.08 0.42 -17.67
N LYS A 12 40.25 1.19 -16.62
CA LYS A 12 39.12 1.61 -15.75
C LYS A 12 38.09 2.40 -16.52
N ALA A 13 38.52 3.37 -17.37
CA ALA A 13 37.62 4.14 -18.22
C ALA A 13 36.87 3.24 -19.21
N CYS A 14 37.54 2.27 -19.84
CA CYS A 14 36.89 1.32 -20.75
C CYS A 14 35.85 0.45 -20.02
N VAL A 15 36.13 -0.03 -18.83
CA VAL A 15 35.17 -0.82 -18.02
C VAL A 15 33.94 0.02 -17.69
N PHE A 16 34.11 1.26 -17.21
CA PHE A 16 33.00 2.15 -16.95
C PHE A 16 32.17 2.46 -18.19
N LEU A 17 32.82 2.67 -19.32
CA LEU A 17 32.14 2.94 -20.60
C LEU A 17 31.34 1.72 -21.08
N ILE A 18 31.89 0.51 -20.96
CA ILE A 18 31.19 -0.73 -21.29
C ILE A 18 29.96 -0.90 -20.39
N ILE A 19 30.12 -0.69 -19.07
CA ILE A 19 28.99 -0.78 -18.12
C ILE A 19 27.91 0.26 -18.47
N ALA A 20 28.30 1.51 -18.76
CA ALA A 20 27.36 2.57 -19.12
C ALA A 20 26.61 2.24 -20.42
N VAL A 21 27.33 1.79 -21.47
CA VAL A 21 26.71 1.38 -22.73
C VAL A 21 25.77 0.19 -22.52
N THR A 22 26.18 -0.80 -21.72
CA THR A 22 25.34 -1.97 -21.41
C THR A 22 24.05 -1.53 -20.70
N ILE A 23 24.14 -0.66 -19.69
CA ILE A 23 22.97 -0.15 -18.96
C ILE A 23 22.04 0.66 -19.89
N ILE A 24 22.59 1.47 -20.79
CA ILE A 24 21.80 2.26 -21.73
C ILE A 24 21.14 1.37 -22.79
N SER A 25 21.81 0.31 -23.22
CA SER A 25 21.35 -0.62 -24.26
C SER A 25 20.35 -1.66 -23.74
N LEU A 26 20.25 -1.86 -22.43
CA LEU A 26 19.24 -2.75 -21.85
C LEU A 26 17.84 -2.21 -22.17
N PRO A 27 16.95 -3.02 -22.77
CA PRO A 27 15.58 -2.61 -23.03
C PRO A 27 14.90 -2.29 -21.71
N ARG A 28 14.68 -1.02 -21.47
CA ARG A 28 13.92 -0.54 -20.30
C ARG A 28 12.45 -0.83 -20.58
N LYS A 29 11.95 -1.96 -20.07
CA LYS A 29 10.50 -2.12 -19.96
C LYS A 29 10.02 -1.04 -18.99
N PRO A 30 9.11 -0.14 -19.40
CA PRO A 30 8.56 0.82 -18.45
C PRO A 30 7.92 0.05 -17.31
N ILE A 31 8.43 0.25 -16.11
CA ILE A 31 7.92 -0.39 -14.89
C ILE A 31 6.50 0.14 -14.58
N ASP A 32 6.19 1.33 -15.07
CA ASP A 32 4.93 2.06 -14.86
C ASP A 32 4.04 2.06 -16.10
N VAL A 33 3.76 0.91 -16.70
CA VAL A 33 2.72 0.85 -17.74
C VAL A 33 1.37 0.85 -17.05
N ALA A 34 0.66 1.96 -17.12
CA ALA A 34 -0.70 2.07 -16.63
C ALA A 34 -1.60 1.05 -17.35
N ILE A 35 -2.28 0.20 -16.59
CA ILE A 35 -3.37 -0.61 -17.14
C ILE A 35 -4.58 0.31 -17.21
N PRO A 36 -5.15 0.57 -18.41
CA PRO A 36 -6.31 1.42 -18.51
C PRO A 36 -7.55 0.78 -17.88
N ASN A 37 -8.47 1.63 -17.40
CA ASN A 37 -9.80 1.23 -16.94
C ASN A 37 -9.82 0.33 -15.68
N ILE A 38 -8.90 0.55 -14.74
CA ILE A 38 -9.05 -0.03 -13.40
C ILE A 38 -10.22 0.66 -12.70
N THR A 39 -11.15 -0.13 -12.20
CA THR A 39 -12.27 0.32 -11.36
C THR A 39 -12.18 -0.34 -10.00
N VAL A 40 -12.68 0.35 -8.99
CA VAL A 40 -12.86 -0.18 -7.64
C VAL A 40 -14.28 0.13 -7.19
N GLU A 41 -14.97 -0.90 -6.74
CA GLU A 41 -16.29 -0.81 -6.16
C GLU A 41 -16.21 -1.18 -4.69
N LEU A 42 -16.92 -0.44 -3.86
CA LEU A 42 -17.02 -0.73 -2.44
C LEU A 42 -18.32 -1.49 -2.17
N PRO A 43 -18.34 -2.39 -1.19
CA PRO A 43 -19.54 -3.09 -0.78
C PRO A 43 -20.65 -2.12 -0.40
N SER A 44 -21.88 -2.39 -0.85
CA SER A 44 -23.04 -1.55 -0.52
C SER A 44 -23.42 -1.61 0.96
N TRP A 45 -23.03 -2.70 1.65
CA TRP A 45 -23.29 -2.96 3.07
C TRP A 45 -22.11 -3.67 3.71
N ILE A 46 -21.75 -3.27 4.91
CA ILE A 46 -20.77 -3.97 5.77
C ILE A 46 -21.33 -3.98 7.20
N ASN A 47 -21.41 -5.16 7.82
CA ASN A 47 -21.92 -5.35 9.20
C ASN A 47 -23.25 -4.62 9.47
N GLY A 48 -24.20 -4.71 8.53
CA GLY A 48 -25.52 -4.07 8.68
C GLY A 48 -25.55 -2.56 8.44
N ASN A 49 -24.40 -1.93 8.15
CA ASN A 49 -24.33 -0.51 7.82
C ASN A 49 -24.27 -0.31 6.31
N LYS A 50 -25.12 0.57 5.81
CA LYS A 50 -25.14 0.96 4.39
C LYS A 50 -23.97 1.89 4.08
N ALA A 51 -23.38 1.70 2.91
CA ALA A 51 -22.33 2.58 2.40
C ALA A 51 -22.88 3.99 2.11
N ILE A 52 -22.22 4.99 2.66
CA ILE A 52 -22.36 6.39 2.25
C ILE A 52 -21.11 6.72 1.44
N HIS A 53 -21.23 6.73 0.11
CA HIS A 53 -20.09 7.00 -0.77
C HIS A 53 -19.63 8.44 -0.64
N VAL A 54 -18.30 8.62 -0.49
CA VAL A 54 -17.66 9.92 -0.41
C VAL A 54 -16.94 10.18 -1.74
N SER A 55 -17.27 11.27 -2.40
CA SER A 55 -16.64 11.63 -3.68
C SER A 55 -15.15 11.93 -3.49
N LEU A 56 -14.34 11.44 -4.42
CA LEU A 56 -12.94 11.85 -4.53
C LEU A 56 -12.87 13.30 -5.04
N LEU A 57 -11.89 14.03 -4.56
CA LEU A 57 -11.55 15.33 -5.16
C LEU A 57 -11.07 15.13 -6.60
N SER A 58 -11.31 16.13 -7.46
CA SER A 58 -10.90 16.04 -8.87
C SER A 58 -9.41 15.75 -9.05
N GLN A 59 -8.57 16.30 -8.18
CA GLN A 59 -7.12 16.07 -8.17
C GLN A 59 -6.77 14.62 -7.77
N GLU A 60 -7.45 14.05 -6.76
CA GLU A 60 -7.27 12.65 -6.34
C GLU A 60 -7.66 11.71 -7.49
N LYS A 61 -8.81 11.96 -8.12
CA LYS A 61 -9.29 11.15 -9.25
C LYS A 61 -8.31 11.20 -10.41
N ALA A 62 -7.83 12.38 -10.79
CA ALA A 62 -6.84 12.56 -11.85
C ALA A 62 -5.54 11.83 -11.54
N TYR A 63 -5.05 11.92 -10.30
CA TYR A 63 -3.83 11.24 -9.85
C TYR A 63 -3.92 9.72 -10.02
N PHE A 64 -4.98 9.10 -9.51
CA PHE A 64 -5.12 7.64 -9.61
C PHE A 64 -5.27 7.18 -11.06
N THR A 65 -6.11 7.85 -11.87
CA THR A 65 -6.34 7.46 -13.27
C THR A 65 -5.12 7.64 -14.15
N GLN A 66 -4.30 8.65 -13.90
CA GLN A 66 -3.09 8.92 -14.67
C GLN A 66 -2.09 7.76 -14.61
N TYR A 67 -2.01 7.06 -13.49
CA TYR A 67 -1.02 6.00 -13.27
C TYR A 67 -1.65 4.59 -13.23
N GLY A 68 -2.83 4.41 -13.81
CA GLY A 68 -3.47 3.09 -13.88
C GLY A 68 -3.94 2.57 -12.53
N GLY A 69 -4.66 3.40 -11.82
CA GLY A 69 -5.31 3.06 -10.57
C GLY A 69 -6.69 3.68 -10.43
N ALA A 70 -7.39 3.28 -9.40
CA ALA A 70 -8.66 3.85 -8.96
C ALA A 70 -8.73 3.85 -7.44
N ALA A 71 -9.49 4.77 -6.88
CA ALA A 71 -9.78 4.79 -5.45
C ALA A 71 -11.28 5.01 -5.23
N ALA A 72 -11.78 4.48 -4.12
CA ALA A 72 -13.13 4.70 -3.66
C ALA A 72 -13.15 4.87 -2.14
N LYS A 73 -14.02 5.78 -1.67
CA LYS A 73 -14.21 6.10 -0.26
C LYS A 73 -15.67 5.89 0.13
N ALA A 74 -15.91 5.28 1.28
CA ALA A 74 -17.25 5.21 1.87
C ALA A 74 -17.19 5.25 3.39
N ILE A 75 -18.30 5.66 3.98
CA ILE A 75 -18.55 5.65 5.42
C ILE A 75 -19.63 4.61 5.69
N TYR A 76 -19.42 3.78 6.71
CA TYR A 76 -20.32 2.73 7.19
C TYR A 76 -20.58 2.95 8.68
N GLY A 77 -21.66 3.65 9.02
CA GLY A 77 -21.90 4.09 10.38
C GLY A 77 -20.85 5.10 10.85
N ASP A 78 -20.07 4.75 11.85
CA ASP A 78 -18.98 5.56 12.42
C ASP A 78 -17.59 5.19 11.86
N ARG A 79 -17.53 4.34 10.83
CA ARG A 79 -16.28 3.78 10.27
C ARG A 79 -16.08 4.20 8.82
N GLY A 80 -14.84 4.51 8.46
CA GLY A 80 -14.46 4.88 7.10
C GLY A 80 -13.64 3.78 6.44
N LEU A 81 -13.87 3.60 5.13
CA LEU A 81 -13.08 2.74 4.27
C LEU A 81 -12.63 3.52 3.04
N LEU A 82 -11.31 3.54 2.82
CA LEU A 82 -10.70 3.96 1.55
C LEU A 82 -10.01 2.75 0.95
N VAL A 83 -10.34 2.45 -0.28
CA VAL A 83 -9.67 1.42 -1.07
C VAL A 83 -9.03 2.06 -2.29
N VAL A 84 -7.74 1.77 -2.46
CA VAL A 84 -7.00 2.08 -3.69
C VAL A 84 -6.70 0.77 -4.39
N LYS A 85 -7.06 0.67 -5.67
CA LYS A 85 -6.74 -0.47 -6.54
C LYS A 85 -5.79 0.02 -7.63
N THR A 86 -4.64 -0.63 -7.81
CA THR A 86 -3.59 -0.11 -8.68
C THR A 86 -2.79 -1.20 -9.38
N SER A 87 -2.35 -0.92 -10.61
CA SER A 87 -1.33 -1.66 -11.33
C SER A 87 0.07 -1.06 -11.16
N ALA A 88 0.17 0.12 -10.54
CA ALA A 88 1.42 0.85 -10.31
C ALA A 88 1.63 1.14 -8.81
N PRO A 89 1.92 0.11 -7.98
CA PRO A 89 2.10 0.25 -6.54
C PRO A 89 3.14 1.30 -6.15
N LEU A 90 4.24 1.40 -6.90
CA LEU A 90 5.29 2.39 -6.67
C LEU A 90 4.76 3.84 -6.66
N ARG A 91 3.67 4.11 -7.36
CA ARG A 91 3.04 5.43 -7.45
C ARG A 91 1.98 5.65 -6.39
N HIS A 92 1.16 4.63 -6.14
CA HIS A 92 -0.09 4.77 -5.40
C HIS A 92 -0.03 4.29 -3.95
N LEU A 93 0.92 3.37 -3.62
CA LEU A 93 1.02 2.87 -2.25
C LEU A 93 1.95 3.75 -1.43
N HIS A 94 1.44 4.25 -0.33
CA HIS A 94 2.20 5.03 0.63
C HIS A 94 1.61 4.88 2.04
N SER A 95 2.39 5.25 3.04
CA SER A 95 1.90 5.33 4.41
C SER A 95 0.87 6.46 4.54
N PRO A 96 -0.20 6.28 5.33
CA PRO A 96 -1.20 7.32 5.53
C PRO A 96 -0.67 8.53 6.32
N GLU A 97 0.49 8.41 6.97
CA GLU A 97 1.04 9.44 7.85
C GLU A 97 1.18 10.79 7.17
N GLU A 98 1.76 10.82 5.96
CA GLU A 98 1.99 12.05 5.21
C GLU A 98 0.66 12.74 4.87
N CYS A 99 -0.32 11.98 4.38
CA CYS A 99 -1.64 12.52 4.04
C CYS A 99 -2.38 13.05 5.26
N LEU A 100 -2.37 12.29 6.37
CA LEU A 100 -3.05 12.68 7.60
C LEU A 100 -2.39 13.90 8.26
N ARG A 101 -1.05 13.95 8.27
CA ARG A 101 -0.32 15.14 8.76
C ARG A 101 -0.60 16.36 7.91
N GLY A 102 -0.68 16.22 6.59
CA GLY A 102 -1.09 17.28 5.67
C GLY A 102 -2.50 17.84 5.95
N LEU A 103 -3.39 17.01 6.52
CA LEU A 103 -4.73 17.39 6.99
C LEU A 103 -4.74 17.93 8.43
N GLY A 104 -3.58 18.08 9.08
CA GLY A 104 -3.45 18.62 10.44
C GLY A 104 -3.59 17.59 11.56
N PHE A 105 -3.66 16.29 11.26
CA PHE A 105 -3.69 15.24 12.28
C PHE A 105 -2.31 15.04 12.92
N ASN A 106 -2.30 14.78 14.23
CA ASN A 106 -1.14 14.22 14.90
C ASN A 106 -1.21 12.69 14.76
N VAL A 107 -0.21 12.08 14.12
CA VAL A 107 -0.21 10.65 13.79
C VAL A 107 0.91 9.94 14.54
N GLN A 108 0.55 8.86 15.23
CA GLN A 108 1.47 8.00 15.98
C GLN A 108 1.33 6.55 15.50
N TYR A 109 2.43 5.96 15.05
CA TYR A 109 2.49 4.53 14.76
C TYR A 109 2.38 3.69 16.04
N LYS A 110 1.55 2.63 16.01
CA LYS A 110 1.26 1.77 17.17
C LYS A 110 1.72 0.33 17.00
N GLY A 111 2.21 -0.03 15.82
CA GLY A 111 2.69 -1.37 15.54
C GLY A 111 1.93 -2.07 14.42
N VAL A 112 2.13 -3.39 14.32
CA VAL A 112 1.47 -4.24 13.32
C VAL A 112 0.56 -5.24 14.02
N SER A 113 -0.69 -5.35 13.57
CA SER A 113 -1.61 -6.42 13.90
C SER A 113 -1.58 -7.50 12.82
N HIS A 114 -1.69 -8.76 13.22
CA HIS A 114 -1.71 -9.92 12.33
C HIS A 114 -3.01 -10.74 12.44
N ALA A 115 -4.07 -10.15 12.99
CA ALA A 115 -5.31 -10.88 13.26
C ALA A 115 -6.03 -11.37 12.00
N THR A 116 -6.05 -10.57 10.94
CA THR A 116 -6.70 -10.90 9.66
C THR A 116 -5.71 -10.80 8.51
N LEU A 117 -5.21 -9.60 8.27
CA LEU A 117 -4.10 -9.30 7.37
C LEU A 117 -3.00 -8.60 8.18
N PRO A 118 -1.73 -8.70 7.76
CA PRO A 118 -0.71 -7.82 8.28
C PRO A 118 -1.16 -6.36 8.13
N THR A 119 -1.36 -5.67 9.25
CA THR A 119 -2.01 -4.36 9.30
C THR A 119 -1.19 -3.39 10.13
N ALA A 120 -0.68 -2.32 9.53
CA ALA A 120 -0.07 -1.21 10.26
C ALA A 120 -1.16 -0.39 10.95
N ILE A 121 -1.00 -0.17 12.25
CA ILE A 121 -1.95 0.56 13.10
C ILE A 121 -1.36 1.91 13.47
N TYR A 122 -2.16 2.94 13.28
CA TYR A 122 -1.84 4.31 13.68
C TYR A 122 -2.93 4.89 14.56
N LYS A 123 -2.55 5.70 15.54
CA LYS A 123 -3.45 6.60 16.26
C LYS A 123 -3.36 7.97 15.60
N ALA A 124 -4.47 8.46 15.06
CA ALA A 124 -4.58 9.78 14.48
C ALA A 124 -5.43 10.66 15.40
N THR A 125 -4.88 11.81 15.82
CA THR A 125 -5.59 12.81 16.63
C THR A 125 -5.86 14.02 15.76
N ALA A 126 -7.14 14.33 15.55
CA ALA A 126 -7.59 15.49 14.78
C ALA A 126 -7.31 16.80 15.54
N PRO A 127 -7.32 17.95 14.87
CA PRO A 127 -7.12 19.27 15.51
C PRO A 127 -8.15 19.61 16.60
N ASP A 128 -9.36 19.06 16.51
CA ASP A 128 -10.44 19.18 17.49
C ASP A 128 -10.30 18.22 18.70
N GLY A 129 -9.24 17.40 18.72
CA GLY A 129 -8.98 16.41 19.77
C GLY A 129 -9.61 15.05 19.56
N ALA A 130 -10.44 14.85 18.56
CA ALA A 130 -11.00 13.55 18.23
C ALA A 130 -9.89 12.54 17.86
N THR A 131 -10.01 11.29 18.33
CA THR A 131 -8.98 10.27 18.11
C THR A 131 -9.54 9.10 17.31
N TYR A 132 -8.75 8.67 16.32
CA TYR A 132 -9.11 7.60 15.39
C TYR A 132 -8.02 6.54 15.33
N ARG A 133 -8.45 5.30 15.14
CA ARG A 133 -7.61 4.20 14.69
C ARG A 133 -7.57 4.23 13.18
N VAL A 134 -6.38 4.31 12.62
CA VAL A 134 -6.16 4.17 11.17
C VAL A 134 -5.39 2.88 10.95
N ALA A 135 -5.98 1.94 10.23
CA ALA A 135 -5.46 0.61 9.97
C ALA A 135 -5.19 0.46 8.47
N VAL A 136 -3.97 0.10 8.09
CA VAL A 136 -3.56 0.00 6.69
C VAL A 136 -2.98 -1.36 6.39
N SER A 137 -3.49 -1.98 5.33
CA SER A 137 -2.98 -3.22 4.77
C SER A 137 -2.83 -3.08 3.27
N PHE A 138 -1.88 -3.80 2.72
CA PHE A 138 -1.68 -3.94 1.28
C PHE A 138 -1.90 -5.40 0.90
N ALA A 139 -2.70 -5.63 -0.14
CA ALA A 139 -3.00 -6.97 -0.64
C ALA A 139 -2.85 -7.03 -2.15
N SER A 140 -2.38 -8.15 -2.66
CA SER A 140 -2.18 -8.41 -4.08
C SER A 140 -3.27 -9.34 -4.60
N SER A 141 -3.67 -9.18 -5.85
CA SER A 141 -4.52 -10.15 -6.56
C SER A 141 -3.91 -11.56 -6.69
N LYS A 142 -2.66 -11.72 -6.28
CA LYS A 142 -1.93 -13.01 -6.26
C LYS A 142 -1.83 -13.62 -4.86
N GLY A 143 -2.59 -13.11 -3.88
CA GLY A 143 -2.66 -13.63 -2.52
C GLY A 143 -1.56 -13.15 -1.56
N HIS A 144 -0.65 -12.26 -1.98
CA HIS A 144 0.31 -11.65 -1.06
C HIS A 144 -0.33 -10.54 -0.26
N SER A 145 0.00 -10.44 1.01
CA SER A 145 -0.45 -9.34 1.87
C SER A 145 0.65 -8.88 2.81
N THR A 146 0.70 -7.58 3.07
CA THR A 146 1.69 -6.96 3.95
C THR A 146 1.15 -5.65 4.53
N SER A 147 1.75 -5.21 5.63
CA SER A 147 1.56 -3.86 6.19
C SER A 147 2.64 -2.86 5.75
N ASN A 148 3.63 -3.32 4.97
CA ASN A 148 4.81 -2.55 4.58
C ASN A 148 4.77 -2.18 3.09
N VAL A 149 4.81 -0.88 2.79
CA VAL A 149 4.80 -0.37 1.40
C VAL A 149 5.99 -0.89 0.60
N SER A 150 7.19 -0.90 1.18
CA SER A 150 8.40 -1.33 0.48
C SER A 150 8.34 -2.80 0.10
N GLU A 151 7.79 -3.64 0.98
CA GLU A 151 7.56 -5.05 0.71
C GLU A 151 6.50 -5.26 -0.38
N ALA A 152 5.40 -4.50 -0.35
CA ALA A 152 4.38 -4.53 -1.39
C ALA A 152 4.96 -4.17 -2.77
N VAL A 153 5.74 -3.09 -2.84
CA VAL A 153 6.40 -2.64 -4.07
C VAL A 153 7.44 -3.67 -4.54
N TRP A 154 8.21 -4.25 -3.63
CA TRP A 154 9.19 -5.28 -3.96
C TRP A 154 8.55 -6.54 -4.56
N ASN A 155 7.49 -7.04 -3.92
CA ASN A 155 6.73 -8.18 -4.43
C ASN A 155 6.09 -7.88 -5.80
N TRP A 156 5.57 -6.66 -5.98
CA TRP A 156 5.04 -6.24 -7.28
C TRP A 156 6.11 -6.20 -8.36
N MET A 157 7.30 -5.69 -8.08
CA MET A 157 8.40 -5.68 -9.05
C MET A 157 8.80 -7.08 -9.50
N GLN A 158 8.74 -8.07 -8.60
CA GLN A 158 9.07 -9.45 -8.90
C GLN A 158 7.94 -10.19 -9.65
N GLN A 159 6.70 -9.96 -9.28
CA GLN A 159 5.57 -10.80 -9.70
C GLN A 159 4.51 -10.04 -10.51
N GLY A 160 4.56 -8.71 -10.51
CA GLY A 160 3.52 -7.88 -11.11
C GLY A 160 2.17 -8.00 -10.38
N GLY A 161 1.07 -7.81 -11.13
CA GLY A 161 -0.29 -7.96 -10.63
C GLY A 161 -0.92 -6.66 -10.15
N ILE A 162 -2.18 -6.76 -9.77
CA ILE A 162 -2.97 -5.67 -9.19
C ILE A 162 -2.78 -5.70 -7.68
N TRP A 163 -2.65 -4.51 -7.08
CA TRP A 163 -2.53 -4.32 -5.64
C TRP A 163 -3.68 -3.47 -5.11
N TYR A 164 -4.03 -3.72 -3.87
CA TYR A 164 -5.02 -2.99 -3.11
C TYR A 164 -4.36 -2.37 -1.89
N ALA A 165 -4.60 -1.08 -1.64
CA ALA A 165 -4.38 -0.49 -0.33
C ALA A 165 -5.74 -0.35 0.36
N LEU A 166 -5.84 -0.92 1.54
CA LEU A 166 -7.04 -0.90 2.39
C LEU A 166 -6.75 0.00 3.59
N GLN A 167 -7.29 1.21 3.58
CA GLN A 167 -7.20 2.11 4.72
C GLN A 167 -8.57 2.14 5.42
N ARG A 168 -8.57 1.73 6.68
CA ARG A 168 -9.76 1.64 7.53
C ARG A 168 -9.61 2.63 8.65
N ILE A 169 -10.66 3.38 8.92
CA ILE A 169 -10.71 4.41 9.96
C ILE A 169 -11.86 4.05 10.89
N SER A 170 -11.60 4.02 12.19
CA SER A 170 -12.60 3.78 13.24
C SER A 170 -12.30 4.65 14.46
N PRO A 171 -13.28 4.88 15.37
CA PRO A 171 -12.99 5.51 16.65
C PRO A 171 -11.89 4.75 17.40
N TRP A 172 -11.01 5.50 18.10
CA TRP A 172 -9.86 4.91 18.80
C TRP A 172 -10.25 4.00 19.98
N ASN A 173 -11.39 4.27 20.61
CA ASN A 173 -11.87 3.60 21.81
C ASN A 173 -12.60 2.28 21.56
N LEU A 174 -12.71 1.82 20.32
CA LEU A 174 -13.32 0.52 20.00
C LEU A 174 -12.41 -0.64 20.41
N GLU A 175 -13.02 -1.73 20.86
CA GLU A 175 -12.31 -2.95 21.22
C GLU A 175 -11.65 -3.62 19.99
N ASP A 176 -10.57 -4.36 20.23
CA ASP A 176 -9.86 -5.09 19.16
C ASP A 176 -10.76 -6.12 18.47
N THR A 177 -11.69 -6.74 19.20
CA THR A 177 -12.69 -7.68 18.67
C THR A 177 -13.61 -7.01 17.64
N GLU A 178 -14.09 -5.81 17.91
CA GLU A 178 -14.94 -5.05 17.00
C GLU A 178 -14.16 -4.60 15.75
N ASN A 179 -12.90 -4.18 15.93
CA ASN A 179 -12.02 -3.82 14.82
C ASN A 179 -11.71 -5.04 13.94
N ASN A 180 -11.44 -6.21 14.54
CA ASN A 180 -11.18 -7.44 13.79
C ASN A 180 -12.43 -7.93 13.04
N ASN A 181 -13.62 -7.83 13.63
CA ASN A 181 -14.88 -8.15 12.95
C ASN A 181 -15.12 -7.24 11.75
N TRP A 182 -14.81 -5.95 11.89
CA TRP A 182 -14.87 -4.99 10.79
C TRP A 182 -13.88 -5.34 9.67
N ASP A 183 -12.64 -5.62 10.02
CA ASP A 183 -11.60 -6.00 9.08
C ASP A 183 -11.96 -7.29 8.34
N ASN A 184 -12.48 -8.32 9.03
CA ASN A 184 -12.95 -9.57 8.44
C ASN A 184 -14.14 -9.35 7.47
N ALA A 185 -15.09 -8.51 7.84
CA ALA A 185 -16.25 -8.22 7.00
C ALA A 185 -15.86 -7.51 5.70
N ILE A 186 -14.89 -6.59 5.74
CA ILE A 186 -14.33 -5.94 4.54
C ILE A 186 -13.67 -6.98 3.63
N MET A 187 -12.83 -7.85 4.21
CA MET A 187 -12.12 -8.87 3.44
C MET A 187 -13.07 -9.82 2.74
N ALA A 188 -14.09 -10.30 3.46
CA ALA A 188 -15.13 -11.17 2.90
C ALA A 188 -15.93 -10.46 1.80
N ALA A 189 -16.32 -9.20 2.02
CA ALA A 189 -17.13 -8.45 1.07
C ALA A 189 -16.37 -8.05 -0.21
N MET A 190 -15.04 -7.96 -0.14
CA MET A 190 -14.16 -7.61 -1.26
C MET A 190 -13.48 -8.81 -1.93
N ASP A 191 -13.78 -10.03 -1.47
CA ASP A 191 -13.15 -11.28 -1.96
C ASP A 191 -11.61 -11.23 -1.91
N ILE A 192 -11.06 -10.61 -0.87
CA ILE A 192 -9.62 -10.55 -0.65
C ILE A 192 -9.23 -11.73 0.25
N SER A 193 -8.71 -12.79 -0.34
CA SER A 193 -8.26 -13.96 0.43
C SER A 193 -6.93 -13.70 1.16
N SER A 194 -6.87 -14.09 2.42
CA SER A 194 -5.65 -14.04 3.25
C SER A 194 -4.75 -15.26 3.03
N SER A 195 -4.55 -15.68 1.79
CA SER A 195 -3.68 -16.80 1.47
C SER A 195 -2.19 -16.41 1.49
N SER A 196 -1.72 -15.77 2.57
CA SER A 196 -0.30 -15.66 2.83
C SER A 196 0.15 -16.88 3.64
N PRO A 197 1.02 -17.76 3.15
CA PRO A 197 1.68 -18.70 4.03
C PRO A 197 2.54 -17.87 5.00
N PHE A 198 2.15 -17.85 6.28
CA PHE A 198 3.01 -17.35 7.35
C PHE A 198 4.37 -18.05 7.24
N ILE A 199 5.39 -17.32 6.88
CA ILE A 199 6.76 -17.77 7.12
C ILE A 199 6.88 -17.76 8.64
N GLN A 200 6.78 -18.95 9.25
CA GLN A 200 7.14 -19.11 10.66
C GLN A 200 8.57 -18.58 10.80
N PRO A 201 8.84 -17.70 11.79
CA PRO A 201 10.21 -17.29 12.06
C PRO A 201 11.01 -18.56 12.34
N ALA A 202 12.10 -18.74 11.61
CA ALA A 202 13.04 -19.83 11.86
C ALA A 202 13.41 -19.77 13.34
N LYS A 203 13.15 -20.86 14.07
CA LYS A 203 13.66 -21.02 15.42
C LYS A 203 15.18 -21.18 15.29
N PHE A 204 15.91 -20.13 15.69
CA PHE A 204 17.33 -20.21 15.97
C PHE A 204 17.56 -20.78 17.36
#